data_b57a087777723856bcaf119050562a98
#
_entry.id   b57a087777723856bcaf119050562a98
#
_cell.length_a   1.000
_cell.length_b   1.000
_cell.length_c   1.000
_cell.angle_alpha   90.00
_cell.angle_beta   90.00
_cell.angle_gamma   90.00
#
_symmetry.space_group_name_H-M   'P 1'
#
loop_
_entity.id
_entity.type
_entity.pdbx_description
1 polymer ?
#
loop_
_entity_poly.entity_id
_entity_poly.type
_entity_poly.pdbx_seq_one_letter_code
_entity_poly.pdbx_strand_id
1 'polypeptide(L)'
;MEQNGNTKKEGLYFMRKKWEIEEEYRNFCRNNKELALQTLRELTLTPTETGKEEQRIAYCVEWMKRQGMESVHTDELGNVIWEYRPEQEKKVLYTAHLDTVFSLEEPLEIKEDGRIWRCPGITDDTVNVVMLLMAAKYVHETEPELPCGLIFAADLGEEGLGNLCGVRALVDHYEKNLCGMAAFDLYRDKMYPICIGSVRYRISAKTKGGHSFLNFGRKNAIAELAGLIGELYRFQTDAASHTTYNVGKIEGGTSVNTIAQDASMLFEFRSEDYRSLEACETYLEETIAARQSDEVQYS
;
A
#
# COMPACT_ATOMS: atom_id res chain seq x y z
N MET A 1 39.04 12.32 7.00
CA MET A 1 38.20 11.17 6.66
C MET A 1 37.77 10.48 7.95
N GLU A 2 36.79 11.03 8.66
CA GLU A 2 36.20 10.42 9.87
C GLU A 2 34.96 11.24 10.25
N GLN A 3 33.86 11.08 9.55
CA GLN A 3 32.58 11.70 9.95
C GLN A 3 31.31 10.87 9.62
N ASN A 4 31.45 9.61 9.16
CA ASN A 4 30.27 8.80 8.77
C ASN A 4 29.94 7.63 9.73
N GLY A 5 30.49 7.62 10.96
CA GLY A 5 30.27 6.55 11.94
C GLY A 5 29.20 6.80 13.00
N ASN A 6 28.71 8.02 13.14
CA ASN A 6 27.93 8.39 14.33
C ASN A 6 26.40 8.33 14.13
N THR A 7 25.90 8.55 12.94
CA THR A 7 24.45 8.57 12.66
C THR A 7 23.77 7.20 12.78
N LYS A 8 24.47 6.11 12.41
CA LYS A 8 23.93 4.74 12.59
C LYS A 8 23.86 4.30 14.07
N LYS A 9 24.74 4.82 14.92
CA LYS A 9 24.71 4.50 16.36
C LYS A 9 23.64 5.27 17.12
N GLU A 10 23.31 6.48 16.72
CA GLU A 10 22.24 7.28 17.34
C GLU A 10 20.84 6.72 17.02
N GLY A 11 20.61 6.28 15.80
CA GLY A 11 19.35 5.59 15.44
C GLY A 11 19.12 4.28 16.20
N LEU A 12 20.19 3.49 16.45
CA LEU A 12 20.10 2.27 17.27
C LEU A 12 19.93 2.55 18.77
N TYR A 13 20.35 3.69 19.26
CA TYR A 13 20.21 4.07 20.66
C TYR A 13 18.77 4.44 21.02
N PHE A 14 18.03 5.04 20.07
CA PHE A 14 16.59 5.33 20.25
C PHE A 14 15.74 4.06 20.36
N MET A 15 16.10 2.98 19.65
CA MET A 15 15.37 1.70 19.68
C MET A 15 15.54 0.89 20.98
N ARG A 16 16.46 1.26 21.87
CA ARG A 16 16.70 0.55 23.15
C ARG A 16 16.03 1.18 24.36
N LYS A 17 15.45 2.37 24.24
CA LYS A 17 14.67 2.97 25.33
C LYS A 17 13.33 2.25 25.40
N LYS A 18 13.09 1.53 26.49
CA LYS A 18 11.78 0.93 26.78
C LYS A 18 10.81 2.10 26.94
N TRP A 19 9.89 2.25 26.00
CA TRP A 19 8.84 3.28 26.08
C TRP A 19 7.96 2.95 27.28
N GLU A 20 7.96 3.80 28.29
CA GLU A 20 6.98 3.73 29.38
C GLU A 20 5.71 4.38 28.86
N ILE A 21 4.70 3.56 28.64
CA ILE A 21 3.35 4.04 28.27
C ILE A 21 2.75 4.64 29.53
N GLU A 22 2.34 5.90 29.45
CA GLU A 22 1.72 6.63 30.55
C GLU A 22 0.45 5.93 31.06
N GLU A 23 0.20 6.00 32.36
CA GLU A 23 -0.94 5.32 32.99
C GLU A 23 -2.29 5.86 32.48
N GLU A 24 -2.34 7.14 32.11
CA GLU A 24 -3.51 7.76 31.49
C GLU A 24 -3.91 7.07 30.20
N TYR A 25 -2.94 6.84 29.29
CA TYR A 25 -3.19 6.12 28.04
C TYR A 25 -3.59 4.66 28.28
N ARG A 26 -2.96 4.00 29.28
CA ARG A 26 -3.36 2.63 29.67
C ARG A 26 -4.81 2.58 30.15
N ASN A 27 -5.23 3.58 30.92
CA ASN A 27 -6.61 3.71 31.42
C ASN A 27 -7.58 3.97 30.28
N PHE A 28 -7.22 4.84 29.32
CA PHE A 28 -8.01 5.04 28.12
C PHE A 28 -8.22 3.73 27.37
N CYS A 29 -7.16 2.95 27.10
CA CYS A 29 -7.25 1.67 26.43
C CYS A 29 -8.15 0.67 27.18
N ARG A 30 -8.05 0.59 28.52
CA ARG A 30 -8.91 -0.29 29.33
C ARG A 30 -10.37 0.12 29.25
N ASN A 31 -10.66 1.41 29.34
CA ASN A 31 -12.03 1.95 29.36
C ASN A 31 -12.70 1.85 27.99
N ASN A 32 -11.93 1.90 26.89
CA ASN A 32 -12.44 1.87 25.54
C ASN A 32 -12.28 0.49 24.86
N LYS A 33 -11.89 -0.55 25.60
CA LYS A 33 -11.66 -1.88 25.03
C LYS A 33 -12.89 -2.44 24.30
N GLU A 34 -14.06 -2.35 24.91
CA GLU A 34 -15.29 -2.88 24.31
C GLU A 34 -15.69 -2.10 23.05
N LEU A 35 -15.51 -0.77 23.08
CA LEU A 35 -15.73 0.07 21.90
C LEU A 35 -14.79 -0.35 20.76
N ALA A 36 -13.49 -0.53 21.04
CA ALA A 36 -12.52 -0.96 20.04
C ALA A 36 -12.86 -2.34 19.44
N LEU A 37 -13.26 -3.31 20.27
CA LEU A 37 -13.68 -4.63 19.80
C LEU A 37 -14.98 -4.58 18.98
N GLN A 38 -15.95 -3.75 19.38
CA GLN A 38 -17.18 -3.55 18.62
C GLN A 38 -16.85 -2.90 17.25
N THR A 39 -16.03 -1.84 17.24
CA THR A 39 -15.59 -1.17 16.01
C THR A 39 -14.87 -2.14 15.08
N LEU A 40 -13.97 -2.98 15.63
CA LEU A 40 -13.27 -4.01 14.85
C LEU A 40 -14.26 -5.00 14.22
N ARG A 41 -15.25 -5.45 14.97
CA ARG A 41 -16.28 -6.36 14.45
C ARG A 41 -17.09 -5.73 13.33
N GLU A 42 -17.58 -4.52 13.54
CA GLU A 42 -18.42 -3.81 12.58
C GLU A 42 -17.64 -3.52 11.29
N LEU A 43 -16.40 -2.98 11.40
CA LEU A 43 -15.58 -2.64 10.25
C LEU A 43 -15.10 -3.88 9.50
N THR A 44 -14.75 -4.98 10.20
CA THR A 44 -14.38 -6.25 9.57
C THR A 44 -15.52 -6.83 8.74
N LEU A 45 -16.76 -6.67 9.19
CA LEU A 45 -17.95 -7.17 8.48
C LEU A 45 -18.46 -6.20 7.41
N THR A 46 -17.85 -5.01 7.28
CA THR A 46 -18.12 -4.07 6.19
C THR A 46 -17.26 -4.43 4.98
N PRO A 47 -17.85 -4.92 3.88
CA PRO A 47 -17.10 -5.34 2.70
C PRO A 47 -16.30 -4.18 2.08
N THR A 48 -15.13 -4.50 1.58
CA THR A 48 -14.27 -3.58 0.85
C THR A 48 -13.34 -4.35 -0.08
N GLU A 49 -13.06 -3.77 -1.22
CA GLU A 49 -12.09 -4.23 -2.22
C GLU A 49 -11.36 -2.97 -2.70
N THR A 50 -10.10 -3.08 -3.07
CA THR A 50 -9.35 -1.94 -3.62
C THR A 50 -10.10 -1.25 -4.75
N GLY A 51 -10.36 0.05 -4.61
CA GLY A 51 -11.17 0.87 -5.53
C GLY A 51 -12.69 0.78 -5.31
N LYS A 52 -13.15 0.19 -4.19
CA LYS A 52 -14.57 0.06 -3.81
C LYS A 52 -14.75 0.18 -2.29
N GLU A 53 -14.20 1.23 -1.71
CA GLU A 53 -14.11 1.43 -0.26
C GLU A 53 -15.26 2.25 0.33
N GLU A 54 -16.27 2.63 -0.45
CA GLU A 54 -17.31 3.61 -0.09
C GLU A 54 -18.02 3.27 1.22
N GLN A 55 -18.27 1.98 1.50
CA GLN A 55 -18.96 1.57 2.72
C GLN A 55 -18.10 1.80 3.96
N ARG A 56 -16.78 1.51 3.88
CA ARG A 56 -15.85 1.74 4.98
C ARG A 56 -15.57 3.22 5.18
N ILE A 57 -15.49 4.02 4.11
CA ILE A 57 -15.40 5.48 4.16
C ILE A 57 -16.58 6.04 4.96
N ALA A 58 -17.80 5.69 4.57
CA ALA A 58 -19.02 6.15 5.25
C ALA A 58 -19.03 5.73 6.73
N TYR A 59 -18.63 4.48 7.02
CA TYR A 59 -18.53 3.99 8.39
C TYR A 59 -17.55 4.83 9.23
N CYS A 60 -16.33 5.08 8.74
CA CYS A 60 -15.31 5.82 9.47
C CYS A 60 -15.72 7.28 9.72
N VAL A 61 -16.29 7.94 8.71
CA VAL A 61 -16.82 9.32 8.86
C VAL A 61 -17.90 9.36 9.94
N GLU A 62 -18.87 8.47 9.90
CA GLU A 62 -19.96 8.40 10.86
C GLU A 62 -19.44 8.03 12.26
N TRP A 63 -18.48 7.11 12.35
CA TRP A 63 -17.86 6.72 13.62
C TRP A 63 -17.16 7.92 14.27
N MET A 64 -16.34 8.65 13.53
CA MET A 64 -15.62 9.83 14.04
C MET A 64 -16.60 10.92 14.52
N LYS A 65 -17.65 11.21 13.76
CA LYS A 65 -18.70 12.15 14.17
C LYS A 65 -19.39 11.74 15.46
N ARG A 66 -19.74 10.46 15.62
CA ARG A 66 -20.32 9.93 16.86
C ARG A 66 -19.38 10.05 18.06
N GLN A 67 -18.07 10.13 17.84
CA GLN A 67 -17.08 10.40 18.89
C GLN A 67 -16.81 11.90 19.11
N GLY A 68 -17.57 12.81 18.49
CA GLY A 68 -17.44 14.25 18.66
C GLY A 68 -16.45 14.93 17.69
N MET A 69 -15.83 14.21 16.79
CA MET A 69 -14.88 14.75 15.81
C MET A 69 -15.62 15.34 14.59
N GLU A 70 -16.36 16.43 14.81
CA GLU A 70 -17.28 17.03 13.82
C GLU A 70 -16.58 17.55 12.55
N SER A 71 -15.28 17.90 12.63
CA SER A 71 -14.50 18.41 11.50
C SER A 71 -13.98 17.31 10.56
N VAL A 72 -14.33 16.03 10.80
CA VAL A 72 -13.95 14.94 9.89
C VAL A 72 -14.54 15.18 8.50
N HIS A 73 -13.71 14.98 7.47
CA HIS A 73 -14.08 15.16 6.08
C HIS A 73 -13.40 14.11 5.19
N THR A 74 -13.77 14.09 3.93
CA THR A 74 -13.07 13.30 2.91
C THR A 74 -12.43 14.21 1.87
N ASP A 75 -11.27 13.81 1.34
CA ASP A 75 -10.70 14.44 0.16
C ASP A 75 -11.38 13.98 -1.14
N GLU A 76 -10.88 14.41 -2.29
CA GLU A 76 -11.44 14.09 -3.61
C GLU A 76 -11.36 12.59 -3.95
N LEU A 77 -10.41 11.87 -3.39
CA LEU A 77 -10.28 10.41 -3.56
C LEU A 77 -11.16 9.62 -2.61
N GLY A 78 -11.52 10.21 -1.45
CA GLY A 78 -12.30 9.55 -0.42
C GLY A 78 -11.50 9.21 0.84
N ASN A 79 -10.22 9.59 0.98
CA ASN A 79 -9.49 9.45 2.23
C ASN A 79 -10.26 10.13 3.35
N VAL A 80 -10.47 9.43 4.47
CA VAL A 80 -11.17 9.98 5.64
C VAL A 80 -10.17 10.67 6.53
N ILE A 81 -10.30 11.98 6.70
CA ILE A 81 -9.31 12.84 7.34
C ILE A 81 -9.91 13.55 8.56
N TRP A 82 -9.20 13.50 9.67
CA TRP A 82 -9.43 14.34 10.83
C TRP A 82 -8.12 14.98 11.28
N GLU A 83 -8.15 16.30 11.51
CA GLU A 83 -6.98 17.07 11.90
C GLU A 83 -7.14 17.56 13.36
N TYR A 84 -6.10 17.35 14.15
CA TYR A 84 -5.93 17.99 15.46
C TYR A 84 -4.96 19.15 15.34
N ARG A 85 -5.35 20.33 15.82
CA ARG A 85 -4.61 21.60 15.73
C ARG A 85 -4.22 21.93 14.28
N PRO A 86 -5.22 22.05 13.39
CA PRO A 86 -4.99 22.27 11.95
C PRO A 86 -4.25 23.57 11.64
N GLU A 87 -4.28 24.54 12.55
CA GLU A 87 -3.58 25.83 12.45
C GLU A 87 -2.04 25.70 12.57
N GLN A 88 -1.54 24.61 13.06
CA GLN A 88 -0.09 24.39 13.19
C GLN A 88 0.57 24.18 11.83
N GLU A 89 1.69 24.90 11.59
CA GLU A 89 2.44 24.81 10.33
C GLU A 89 3.04 23.42 10.13
N LYS A 90 3.62 22.85 11.18
CA LYS A 90 4.19 21.49 11.14
C LYS A 90 3.16 20.46 11.54
N LYS A 91 3.06 19.40 10.78
CA LYS A 91 2.10 18.31 11.00
C LYS A 91 2.75 16.94 10.93
N VAL A 92 2.22 16.00 11.67
CA VAL A 92 2.56 14.57 11.58
C VAL A 92 1.34 13.83 11.03
N LEU A 93 1.53 13.04 9.99
CA LEU A 93 0.50 12.22 9.36
C LEU A 93 0.54 10.79 9.91
N TYR A 94 -0.60 10.32 10.39
CA TYR A 94 -0.84 8.93 10.74
C TYR A 94 -1.86 8.32 9.78
N THR A 95 -1.54 7.17 9.18
CA THR A 95 -2.42 6.49 8.22
C THR A 95 -2.62 5.02 8.54
N ALA A 96 -3.74 4.48 8.05
CA ALA A 96 -4.05 3.06 7.97
C ALA A 96 -5.02 2.87 6.80
N HIS A 97 -4.86 1.81 5.97
CA HIS A 97 -5.63 1.67 4.76
C HIS A 97 -6.97 0.96 4.94
N LEU A 98 -7.98 1.41 4.19
CA LEU A 98 -9.35 0.89 4.27
C LEU A 98 -9.60 -0.32 3.36
N ASP A 99 -8.85 -0.43 2.27
CA ASP A 99 -9.05 -1.48 1.28
C ASP A 99 -8.49 -2.84 1.72
N THR A 100 -8.88 -3.87 1.01
CA THR A 100 -8.34 -5.22 1.14
C THR A 100 -8.24 -5.88 -0.23
N VAL A 101 -7.44 -6.94 -0.33
CA VAL A 101 -7.30 -7.76 -1.55
C VAL A 101 -8.53 -8.64 -1.82
N PHE A 102 -9.51 -8.69 -0.91
CA PHE A 102 -10.65 -9.59 -0.99
C PHE A 102 -11.78 -8.95 -1.81
N SER A 103 -12.44 -9.77 -2.65
CA SER A 103 -13.62 -9.34 -3.41
C SER A 103 -14.78 -9.00 -2.49
N LEU A 104 -15.64 -8.05 -2.92
CA LEU A 104 -16.88 -7.73 -2.22
C LEU A 104 -17.84 -8.94 -2.08
N GLU A 105 -17.65 -9.99 -2.89
CA GLU A 105 -18.44 -11.22 -2.85
C GLU A 105 -17.87 -12.24 -1.84
N GLU A 106 -16.66 -12.00 -1.29
CA GLU A 106 -16.06 -12.89 -0.30
C GLU A 106 -16.89 -12.90 0.97
N PRO A 107 -17.31 -14.08 1.45
CA PRO A 107 -18.10 -14.18 2.68
C PRO A 107 -17.31 -13.70 3.89
N LEU A 108 -17.80 -12.67 4.55
CA LEU A 108 -17.20 -12.14 5.76
C LEU A 108 -17.88 -12.76 7.00
N GLU A 109 -17.18 -13.70 7.62
CA GLU A 109 -17.61 -14.34 8.86
C GLU A 109 -16.46 -14.31 9.87
N ILE A 110 -16.66 -13.68 11.02
CA ILE A 110 -15.67 -13.70 12.09
C ILE A 110 -15.75 -15.03 12.83
N LYS A 111 -14.72 -15.85 12.68
CA LYS A 111 -14.54 -17.10 13.43
C LYS A 111 -13.78 -16.81 14.71
N GLU A 112 -14.43 -17.02 15.85
CA GLU A 112 -13.87 -16.79 17.17
C GLU A 112 -13.41 -18.12 17.80
N ASP A 113 -12.14 -18.13 18.24
CA ASP A 113 -11.53 -19.24 18.97
C ASP A 113 -10.81 -18.67 20.21
N GLY A 114 -11.52 -18.62 21.30
CA GLY A 114 -11.06 -18.01 22.55
C GLY A 114 -10.74 -16.53 22.37
N ARG A 115 -9.46 -16.16 22.33
CA ARG A 115 -9.01 -14.78 22.15
C ARG A 115 -8.64 -14.44 20.70
N ILE A 116 -8.78 -15.39 19.79
CA ILE A 116 -8.34 -15.23 18.40
C ILE A 116 -9.57 -15.08 17.52
N TRP A 117 -9.59 -14.00 16.76
CA TRP A 117 -10.57 -13.74 15.71
C TRP A 117 -9.93 -13.96 14.34
N ARG A 118 -10.65 -14.60 13.43
CA ARG A 118 -10.20 -14.84 12.06
C ARG A 118 -11.29 -14.41 11.09
N CYS A 119 -10.94 -13.52 10.17
CA CYS A 119 -11.77 -13.10 9.05
C CYS A 119 -10.84 -12.54 7.95
N PRO A 120 -11.19 -12.67 6.66
CA PRO A 120 -10.47 -11.96 5.61
C PRO A 120 -10.32 -10.46 5.91
N GLY A 121 -9.12 -9.89 5.72
CA GLY A 121 -8.83 -8.46 5.92
C GLY A 121 -8.86 -7.94 7.37
N ILE A 122 -9.03 -8.81 8.39
CA ILE A 122 -9.12 -8.35 9.80
C ILE A 122 -7.79 -7.80 10.33
N THR A 123 -6.65 -8.35 9.87
CA THR A 123 -5.30 -7.95 10.31
C THR A 123 -4.59 -7.05 9.34
N ASP A 124 -5.01 -7.09 8.08
CA ASP A 124 -4.52 -6.33 6.98
C ASP A 124 -5.73 -5.69 6.27
N ASP A 125 -6.10 -4.43 6.56
CA ASP A 125 -5.51 -3.58 7.60
C ASP A 125 -6.56 -3.11 8.64
N THR A 126 -7.71 -3.82 8.73
CA THR A 126 -8.88 -3.38 9.54
C THR A 126 -8.53 -3.09 11.00
N VAL A 127 -7.68 -3.92 11.62
CA VAL A 127 -7.30 -3.70 13.04
C VAL A 127 -6.53 -2.40 13.23
N ASN A 128 -5.67 -2.03 12.27
CA ASN A 128 -4.90 -0.80 12.35
C ASN A 128 -5.76 0.44 12.05
N VAL A 129 -6.75 0.33 11.17
CA VAL A 129 -7.78 1.39 11.03
C VAL A 129 -8.48 1.63 12.36
N VAL A 130 -8.88 0.57 13.08
CA VAL A 130 -9.47 0.72 14.42
C VAL A 130 -8.49 1.36 15.40
N MET A 131 -7.22 0.98 15.37
CA MET A 131 -6.19 1.59 16.22
C MET A 131 -6.01 3.08 15.89
N LEU A 132 -6.03 3.45 14.61
CA LEU A 132 -5.99 4.84 14.15
C LEU A 132 -7.19 5.65 14.68
N LEU A 133 -8.41 5.10 14.53
CA LEU A 133 -9.63 5.72 15.04
C LEU A 133 -9.59 5.92 16.56
N MET A 134 -9.12 4.92 17.30
CA MET A 134 -8.98 5.00 18.75
C MET A 134 -7.90 6.01 19.19
N ALA A 135 -6.81 6.13 18.43
CA ALA A 135 -5.77 7.13 18.67
C ALA A 135 -6.31 8.55 18.41
N ALA A 136 -7.06 8.76 17.33
CA ALA A 136 -7.73 10.03 17.07
C ALA A 136 -8.70 10.40 18.19
N LYS A 137 -9.51 9.44 18.67
CA LYS A 137 -10.41 9.63 19.81
C LYS A 137 -9.65 10.02 21.07
N TYR A 138 -8.53 9.35 21.38
CA TYR A 138 -7.69 9.70 22.52
C TYR A 138 -7.22 11.14 22.46
N VAL A 139 -6.69 11.55 21.32
CA VAL A 139 -6.20 12.92 21.09
C VAL A 139 -7.34 13.94 21.19
N HIS A 140 -8.52 13.60 20.65
CA HIS A 140 -9.71 14.46 20.73
C HIS A 140 -10.19 14.65 22.19
N GLU A 141 -10.20 13.60 22.99
CA GLU A 141 -10.69 13.65 24.39
C GLU A 141 -9.70 14.31 25.36
N THR A 142 -8.40 14.14 25.12
CA THR A 142 -7.35 14.62 26.05
C THR A 142 -6.78 15.99 25.65
N GLU A 143 -6.97 16.40 24.41
CA GLU A 143 -6.49 17.68 23.86
C GLU A 143 -5.03 17.99 24.24
N PRO A 144 -4.07 17.06 23.99
CA PRO A 144 -2.71 17.20 24.47
C PRO A 144 -2.01 18.42 23.88
N GLU A 145 -1.20 19.10 24.69
CA GLU A 145 -0.31 20.15 24.18
C GLU A 145 0.83 19.54 23.37
N LEU A 146 0.83 19.79 22.06
CA LEU A 146 1.82 19.24 21.12
C LEU A 146 2.52 20.36 20.35
N PRO A 147 3.80 20.17 19.97
CA PRO A 147 4.55 21.16 19.19
C PRO A 147 4.17 21.17 17.70
N CYS A 148 3.26 20.30 17.27
CA CYS A 148 2.80 20.17 15.89
C CYS A 148 1.33 19.77 15.83
N GLY A 149 0.69 19.96 14.69
CA GLY A 149 -0.62 19.39 14.39
C GLY A 149 -0.50 17.90 14.07
N LEU A 150 -1.61 17.17 14.21
CA LEU A 150 -1.70 15.76 13.83
C LEU A 150 -2.77 15.59 12.77
N ILE A 151 -2.50 14.73 11.80
CA ILE A 151 -3.45 14.30 10.77
C ILE A 151 -3.67 12.81 10.97
N PHE A 152 -4.91 12.41 11.18
CA PHE A 152 -5.33 11.00 11.22
C PHE A 152 -6.11 10.73 9.94
N ALA A 153 -5.60 9.85 9.10
CA ALA A 153 -6.21 9.55 7.82
C ALA A 153 -6.40 8.05 7.62
N ALA A 154 -7.66 7.62 7.44
CA ALA A 154 -7.93 6.30 6.90
C ALA A 154 -7.89 6.41 5.36
N ASP A 155 -6.85 5.85 4.76
CA ASP A 155 -6.51 6.02 3.35
C ASP A 155 -6.99 4.85 2.48
N LEU A 156 -6.82 4.97 1.18
CA LEU A 156 -7.39 4.11 0.15
C LEU A 156 -6.34 3.56 -0.78
N GLY A 157 -6.65 2.41 -1.40
CA GLY A 157 -5.89 1.91 -2.53
C GLY A 157 -4.44 1.60 -2.19
N GLU A 158 -4.16 1.05 -1.00
CA GLU A 158 -2.84 0.54 -0.65
C GLU A 158 -2.54 -0.72 -1.45
N GLU A 159 -3.52 -1.63 -1.52
CA GLU A 159 -3.37 -2.96 -2.03
C GLU A 159 -3.34 -3.06 -3.57
N GLY A 160 -2.67 -4.09 -4.05
CA GLY A 160 -2.72 -4.53 -5.43
C GLY A 160 -2.37 -3.45 -6.46
N LEU A 161 -3.34 -3.08 -7.29
CA LEU A 161 -3.20 -2.06 -8.32
C LEU A 161 -3.64 -0.66 -7.86
N GLY A 162 -4.02 -0.49 -6.60
CA GLY A 162 -4.35 0.82 -6.02
C GLY A 162 -3.16 1.76 -5.97
N ASN A 163 -1.95 1.22 -5.95
CA ASN A 163 -0.69 1.97 -6.09
C ASN A 163 -0.52 3.06 -5.03
N LEU A 164 -0.99 2.81 -3.80
CA LEU A 164 -0.91 3.76 -2.69
C LEU A 164 -1.58 5.12 -3.00
N CYS A 165 -2.62 5.13 -3.86
CA CYS A 165 -3.18 6.39 -4.39
C CYS A 165 -3.67 7.31 -3.27
N GLY A 166 -4.28 6.79 -2.21
CA GLY A 166 -4.76 7.54 -1.07
C GLY A 166 -3.63 8.26 -0.33
N VAL A 167 -2.63 7.51 0.13
CA VAL A 167 -1.50 8.08 0.88
C VAL A 167 -0.65 9.01 0.02
N ARG A 168 -0.50 8.74 -1.28
CA ARG A 168 0.19 9.66 -2.21
C ARG A 168 -0.50 11.01 -2.26
N ALA A 169 -1.82 11.03 -2.43
CA ALA A 169 -2.60 12.27 -2.44
C ALA A 169 -2.47 13.05 -1.11
N LEU A 170 -2.48 12.34 0.03
CA LEU A 170 -2.26 12.96 1.33
C LEU A 170 -0.87 13.60 1.43
N VAL A 171 0.17 12.87 1.02
CA VAL A 171 1.55 13.38 1.04
C VAL A 171 1.68 14.59 0.12
N ASP A 172 1.16 14.54 -1.10
CA ASP A 172 1.20 15.66 -2.06
C ASP A 172 0.46 16.89 -1.52
N HIS A 173 -0.72 16.69 -0.88
CA HIS A 173 -1.50 17.79 -0.31
C HIS A 173 -0.79 18.47 0.86
N TYR A 174 -0.20 17.71 1.75
CA TYR A 174 0.43 18.20 2.97
C TYR A 174 1.95 18.37 2.88
N GLU A 175 2.59 18.10 1.74
CA GLU A 175 4.04 18.03 1.54
C GLU A 175 4.83 19.10 2.31
N LYS A 176 4.41 20.35 2.19
CA LYS A 176 5.10 21.52 2.79
C LYS A 176 4.98 21.60 4.29
N ASN A 177 3.98 20.93 4.86
CA ASN A 177 3.66 20.98 6.27
C ASN A 177 4.10 19.71 7.02
N LEU A 178 4.35 18.61 6.30
CA LEU A 178 4.74 17.33 6.93
C LEU A 178 6.13 17.41 7.53
N CYS A 179 6.23 17.08 8.82
CA CYS A 179 7.50 16.89 9.51
C CYS A 179 7.73 15.43 9.93
N GLY A 180 6.74 14.57 9.73
CA GLY A 180 6.81 13.14 9.97
C GLY A 180 5.55 12.43 9.48
N MET A 181 5.71 11.12 9.25
CA MET A 181 4.62 10.23 8.87
C MET A 181 4.81 8.87 9.51
N ALA A 182 3.72 8.22 9.90
CA ALA A 182 3.69 6.83 10.32
C ALA A 182 2.46 6.14 9.72
N ALA A 183 2.68 5.11 8.93
CA ALA A 183 1.63 4.21 8.47
C ALA A 183 1.54 3.03 9.44
N PHE A 184 0.33 2.74 9.90
CA PHE A 184 0.03 1.53 10.65
C PHE A 184 -0.37 0.47 9.62
N ASP A 185 0.34 -0.66 9.66
CA ASP A 185 0.12 -1.76 8.74
C ASP A 185 0.63 -3.04 9.37
N LEU A 186 -0.06 -4.15 9.12
CA LEU A 186 0.19 -5.43 9.76
C LEU A 186 0.10 -5.37 11.31
N TYR A 187 0.19 -6.51 11.98
CA TYR A 187 0.05 -6.66 13.45
C TYR A 187 1.40 -6.91 14.12
N ARG A 188 2.42 -6.10 13.81
CA ARG A 188 3.77 -6.33 14.32
C ARG A 188 4.13 -5.29 15.38
N ASP A 189 4.80 -5.75 16.43
CA ASP A 189 5.42 -4.93 17.48
C ASP A 189 6.75 -4.30 17.02
N LYS A 190 6.87 -3.98 15.72
CA LYS A 190 8.08 -3.47 15.09
C LYS A 190 7.79 -2.21 14.31
N MET A 191 8.74 -1.32 14.32
CA MET A 191 8.77 -0.14 13.47
C MET A 191 9.77 -0.37 12.33
N TYR A 192 9.34 -0.10 11.12
CA TYR A 192 10.18 -0.18 9.92
C TYR A 192 10.50 1.24 9.46
N PRO A 193 11.69 1.78 9.75
CA PRO A 193 12.05 3.15 9.40
C PRO A 193 12.45 3.31 7.93
N ILE A 194 12.57 2.22 7.20
CA ILE A 194 12.88 2.19 5.76
C ILE A 194 11.73 1.49 5.06
N CYS A 195 11.06 2.23 4.18
CA CYS A 195 10.00 1.68 3.34
C CYS A 195 10.61 1.06 2.08
N ILE A 196 9.98 -0.02 1.60
CA ILE A 196 10.34 -0.64 0.33
C ILE A 196 9.58 0.09 -0.77
N GLY A 197 10.33 0.73 -1.69
CA GLY A 197 9.76 1.28 -2.90
C GLY A 197 9.28 0.16 -3.84
N SER A 198 8.16 0.39 -4.53
CA SER A 198 7.59 -0.56 -5.50
C SER A 198 7.17 0.17 -6.76
N VAL A 199 7.55 -0.35 -7.93
CA VAL A 199 7.07 0.12 -9.23
C VAL A 199 6.48 -1.06 -9.97
N ARG A 200 5.27 -0.88 -10.51
CA ARG A 200 4.48 -1.94 -11.12
C ARG A 200 4.09 -1.58 -12.55
N TYR A 201 4.19 -2.54 -13.45
CA TYR A 201 3.91 -2.37 -14.86
C TYR A 201 2.92 -3.42 -15.37
N ARG A 202 2.04 -2.97 -16.26
CA ARG A 202 1.37 -3.86 -17.22
C ARG A 202 2.11 -3.72 -18.53
N ILE A 203 2.74 -4.80 -18.98
CA ILE A 203 3.48 -4.84 -20.26
C ILE A 203 2.69 -5.71 -21.22
N SER A 204 2.33 -5.13 -22.37
CA SER A 204 1.59 -5.82 -23.41
C SER A 204 2.44 -5.98 -24.67
N ALA A 205 2.32 -7.12 -25.34
CA ALA A 205 2.91 -7.37 -26.64
C ALA A 205 1.80 -7.58 -27.67
N LYS A 206 1.88 -6.90 -28.82
CA LYS A 206 0.95 -7.01 -29.93
C LYS A 206 1.66 -7.42 -31.21
N THR A 207 1.06 -8.34 -31.99
CA THR A 207 1.53 -8.84 -33.27
C THR A 207 0.38 -8.94 -34.24
N LYS A 208 0.69 -9.27 -35.51
CA LYS A 208 -0.34 -9.49 -36.53
C LYS A 208 -1.19 -10.74 -36.27
N GLY A 209 -0.64 -11.75 -35.58
CA GLY A 209 -1.29 -13.02 -35.36
C GLY A 209 -1.56 -13.83 -36.64
N GLY A 210 -2.42 -14.85 -36.53
CA GLY A 210 -2.85 -15.65 -37.67
C GLY A 210 -3.11 -17.12 -37.37
N HIS A 211 -3.35 -17.93 -38.41
CA HIS A 211 -3.52 -19.38 -38.30
C HIS A 211 -2.17 -20.06 -38.11
N SER A 212 -2.00 -20.92 -37.12
CA SER A 212 -0.71 -21.50 -36.74
C SER A 212 0.01 -22.27 -37.89
N PHE A 213 -0.74 -22.93 -38.77
CA PHE A 213 -0.20 -23.65 -39.90
C PHE A 213 -0.06 -22.76 -41.14
N LEU A 214 -1.10 -22.01 -41.52
CA LEU A 214 -1.11 -21.22 -42.77
C LEU A 214 -0.20 -19.99 -42.69
N ASN A 215 0.01 -19.46 -41.51
CA ASN A 215 0.83 -18.26 -41.28
C ASN A 215 2.07 -18.56 -40.47
N PHE A 216 2.56 -19.81 -40.52
CA PHE A 216 3.77 -20.21 -39.77
C PHE A 216 4.95 -19.29 -40.11
N GLY A 217 5.70 -18.90 -39.08
CA GLY A 217 6.81 -17.95 -39.18
C GLY A 217 6.46 -16.51 -38.83
N ARG A 218 5.18 -16.16 -38.67
CA ARG A 218 4.78 -14.86 -38.09
C ARG A 218 5.13 -14.77 -36.60
N LYS A 219 5.35 -13.55 -36.13
CA LYS A 219 5.56 -13.25 -34.72
C LYS A 219 4.35 -13.64 -33.88
N ASN A 220 4.61 -14.21 -32.71
CA ASN A 220 3.59 -14.66 -31.76
C ASN A 220 3.75 -13.86 -30.47
N ALA A 221 2.73 -13.11 -30.08
CA ALA A 221 2.77 -12.21 -28.91
C ALA A 221 3.17 -12.93 -27.61
N ILE A 222 2.70 -14.17 -27.39
CA ILE A 222 3.10 -14.95 -26.21
C ILE A 222 4.59 -15.29 -26.27
N ALA A 223 5.11 -15.71 -27.42
CA ALA A 223 6.51 -16.07 -27.56
C ALA A 223 7.43 -14.84 -27.42
N GLU A 224 7.02 -13.69 -27.95
CA GLU A 224 7.77 -12.43 -27.81
C GLU A 224 7.78 -11.96 -26.35
N LEU A 225 6.63 -12.04 -25.66
CA LEU A 225 6.55 -11.69 -24.23
C LEU A 225 7.37 -12.65 -23.37
N ALA A 226 7.36 -13.95 -23.66
CA ALA A 226 8.20 -14.93 -22.97
C ALA A 226 9.70 -14.65 -23.17
N GLY A 227 10.09 -14.22 -24.38
CA GLY A 227 11.45 -13.78 -24.68
C GLY A 227 11.85 -12.55 -23.88
N LEU A 228 10.96 -11.56 -23.77
CA LEU A 228 11.16 -10.37 -22.92
C LEU A 228 11.36 -10.77 -21.46
N ILE A 229 10.51 -11.64 -20.91
CA ILE A 229 10.65 -12.16 -19.54
C ILE A 229 12.04 -12.79 -19.35
N GLY A 230 12.49 -13.62 -20.30
CA GLY A 230 13.80 -14.25 -20.22
C GLY A 230 14.97 -13.27 -20.20
N GLU A 231 14.82 -12.09 -20.80
CA GLU A 231 15.81 -11.01 -20.75
C GLU A 231 15.73 -10.24 -19.43
N LEU A 232 14.53 -9.86 -19.00
CA LEU A 232 14.32 -9.15 -17.73
C LEU A 232 14.88 -9.95 -16.54
N TYR A 233 14.77 -11.28 -16.55
CA TYR A 233 15.32 -12.14 -15.50
C TYR A 233 16.86 -12.33 -15.57
N ARG A 234 17.55 -11.65 -16.49
CA ARG A 234 19.02 -11.54 -16.48
C ARG A 234 19.53 -10.29 -15.76
N PHE A 235 18.63 -9.40 -15.39
CA PHE A 235 19.02 -8.22 -14.62
C PHE A 235 19.71 -8.61 -13.32
N GLN A 236 20.88 -8.01 -13.07
CA GLN A 236 21.65 -8.26 -11.85
C GLN A 236 21.28 -7.19 -10.82
N THR A 237 20.63 -7.62 -9.78
CA THR A 237 20.29 -6.73 -8.65
C THR A 237 21.47 -6.55 -7.71
N ASP A 238 21.56 -5.38 -7.07
CA ASP A 238 22.49 -5.18 -5.96
C ASP A 238 21.92 -5.85 -4.69
N ALA A 239 22.63 -6.82 -4.17
CA ALA A 239 22.25 -7.52 -2.95
C ALA A 239 22.21 -6.59 -1.71
N ALA A 240 22.94 -5.48 -1.74
CA ALA A 240 22.96 -4.53 -0.62
C ALA A 240 21.68 -3.66 -0.55
N SER A 241 21.01 -3.46 -1.68
CA SER A 241 19.78 -2.67 -1.78
C SER A 241 18.49 -3.50 -1.64
N HIS A 242 18.58 -4.81 -1.39
CA HIS A 242 17.44 -5.74 -1.37
C HIS A 242 16.50 -5.56 -2.57
N THR A 243 17.08 -5.30 -3.76
CA THR A 243 16.31 -5.12 -4.97
C THR A 243 15.80 -6.46 -5.50
N THR A 244 14.51 -6.52 -5.77
CA THR A 244 13.81 -7.70 -6.29
C THR A 244 12.96 -7.34 -7.48
N TYR A 245 12.61 -8.34 -8.29
CA TYR A 245 11.66 -8.21 -9.39
C TYR A 245 10.83 -9.49 -9.55
N ASN A 246 9.63 -9.35 -10.11
CA ASN A 246 8.72 -10.47 -10.28
C ASN A 246 7.76 -10.27 -11.46
N VAL A 247 7.49 -11.34 -12.20
CA VAL A 247 6.33 -11.45 -13.09
C VAL A 247 5.25 -12.19 -12.34
N GLY A 248 4.24 -11.47 -11.86
CA GLY A 248 3.17 -12.03 -11.02
C GLY A 248 2.01 -12.65 -11.81
N LYS A 249 1.79 -12.19 -13.06
CA LYS A 249 0.71 -12.69 -13.93
C LYS A 249 1.14 -12.60 -15.38
N ILE A 250 0.74 -13.59 -16.18
CA ILE A 250 0.84 -13.58 -17.65
C ILE A 250 -0.45 -14.11 -18.25
N GLU A 251 -0.91 -13.49 -19.33
CA GLU A 251 -2.09 -13.92 -20.07
C GLU A 251 -1.93 -13.60 -21.57
N GLY A 252 -2.60 -14.35 -22.45
CA GLY A 252 -2.57 -14.08 -23.88
C GLY A 252 -3.08 -15.23 -24.74
N GLY A 253 -3.30 -14.90 -26.02
CA GLY A 253 -3.80 -15.84 -27.01
C GLY A 253 -5.29 -16.16 -26.88
N THR A 254 -5.81 -16.94 -27.84
CA THR A 254 -7.25 -17.28 -27.89
C THR A 254 -7.49 -18.77 -28.11
N SER A 255 -6.62 -19.47 -28.84
CA SER A 255 -6.79 -20.87 -29.18
C SER A 255 -5.46 -21.53 -29.54
N VAL A 256 -5.35 -22.84 -29.38
CA VAL A 256 -4.13 -23.62 -29.69
C VAL A 256 -3.70 -23.57 -31.15
N ASN A 257 -4.62 -23.33 -32.08
CA ASN A 257 -4.35 -23.26 -33.51
C ASN A 257 -4.24 -21.83 -34.07
N THR A 258 -4.12 -20.83 -33.18
CA THR A 258 -3.88 -19.43 -33.53
C THR A 258 -2.48 -18.99 -33.11
N ILE A 259 -1.81 -18.19 -33.92
CA ILE A 259 -0.64 -17.41 -33.51
C ILE A 259 -1.17 -16.26 -32.68
N ALA A 260 -0.77 -16.17 -31.42
CA ALA A 260 -1.27 -15.17 -30.50
C ALA A 260 -1.02 -13.75 -31.01
N GLN A 261 -2.06 -12.95 -31.08
CA GLN A 261 -2.04 -11.56 -31.50
C GLN A 261 -1.70 -10.62 -30.36
N ASP A 262 -2.18 -10.96 -29.17
CA ASP A 262 -2.03 -10.18 -27.94
C ASP A 262 -1.55 -11.07 -26.80
N ALA A 263 -0.67 -10.53 -25.97
CA ALA A 263 -0.29 -11.10 -24.69
C ALA A 263 0.08 -9.97 -23.72
N SER A 264 -0.12 -10.16 -22.45
CA SER A 264 0.25 -9.19 -21.41
C SER A 264 0.79 -9.85 -20.15
N MET A 265 1.56 -9.10 -19.39
CA MET A 265 2.04 -9.51 -18.06
C MET A 265 1.93 -8.37 -17.05
N LEU A 266 1.84 -8.72 -15.78
CA LEU A 266 2.08 -7.82 -14.66
C LEU A 266 3.47 -8.08 -14.12
N PHE A 267 4.27 -7.02 -14.04
CA PHE A 267 5.66 -7.04 -13.63
C PHE A 267 5.91 -5.99 -12.56
N GLU A 268 6.75 -6.29 -11.56
CA GLU A 268 7.12 -5.34 -10.53
C GLU A 268 8.61 -5.36 -10.24
N PHE A 269 9.11 -4.19 -9.80
CA PHE A 269 10.37 -4.03 -9.07
C PHE A 269 10.09 -3.60 -7.65
N ARG A 270 10.94 -4.03 -6.70
CA ARG A 270 10.96 -3.53 -5.32
C ARG A 270 12.39 -3.28 -4.87
N SER A 271 12.62 -2.21 -4.10
CA SER A 271 13.93 -1.90 -3.53
C SER A 271 13.81 -1.01 -2.29
N GLU A 272 14.78 -1.16 -1.38
CA GLU A 272 15.02 -0.20 -0.27
C GLU A 272 15.82 1.03 -0.73
N ASP A 273 16.32 1.03 -1.98
CA ASP A 273 17.12 2.12 -2.55
C ASP A 273 16.48 2.65 -3.83
N TYR A 274 16.19 3.95 -3.84
CA TYR A 274 15.55 4.63 -4.97
C TYR A 274 16.39 4.55 -6.26
N ARG A 275 17.72 4.68 -6.16
CA ARG A 275 18.60 4.60 -7.33
C ARG A 275 18.58 3.23 -7.99
N SER A 276 18.42 2.20 -7.17
CA SER A 276 18.25 0.83 -7.68
C SER A 276 16.93 0.66 -8.41
N LEU A 277 15.84 1.33 -7.98
CA LEU A 277 14.58 1.36 -8.73
C LEU A 277 14.76 2.08 -10.08
N GLU A 278 15.37 3.26 -10.11
CA GLU A 278 15.66 3.98 -11.36
C GLU A 278 16.48 3.13 -12.34
N ALA A 279 17.49 2.38 -11.84
CA ALA A 279 18.27 1.48 -12.68
C ALA A 279 17.42 0.32 -13.22
N CYS A 280 16.48 -0.22 -12.45
CA CYS A 280 15.53 -1.23 -12.89
C CYS A 280 14.59 -0.69 -13.99
N GLU A 281 14.06 0.50 -13.82
CA GLU A 281 13.20 1.16 -14.80
C GLU A 281 13.95 1.40 -16.12
N THR A 282 15.15 1.97 -16.05
CA THR A 282 16.01 2.18 -17.21
C THR A 282 16.28 0.87 -17.96
N TYR A 283 16.64 -0.20 -17.24
CA TYR A 283 16.85 -1.51 -17.85
C TYR A 283 15.61 -2.08 -18.53
N LEU A 284 14.43 -1.91 -17.90
CA LEU A 284 13.15 -2.32 -18.49
C LEU A 284 12.87 -1.57 -19.79
N GLU A 285 12.98 -0.24 -19.78
CA GLU A 285 12.74 0.61 -20.94
C GLU A 285 13.69 0.29 -22.09
N GLU A 286 14.99 0.16 -21.83
CA GLU A 286 16.00 -0.21 -22.82
C GLU A 286 15.73 -1.61 -23.41
N THR A 287 15.36 -2.57 -22.55
CA THR A 287 15.06 -3.95 -22.99
C THR A 287 13.82 -3.98 -23.89
N ILE A 288 12.77 -3.24 -23.55
CA ILE A 288 11.56 -3.11 -24.37
C ILE A 288 11.89 -2.41 -25.68
N ALA A 289 12.61 -1.28 -25.65
CA ALA A 289 12.98 -0.52 -26.84
C ALA A 289 13.81 -1.35 -27.83
N ALA A 290 14.73 -2.18 -27.34
CA ALA A 290 15.54 -3.06 -28.18
C ALA A 290 14.74 -4.17 -28.89
N ARG A 291 13.54 -4.50 -28.38
CA ARG A 291 12.66 -5.55 -28.96
C ARG A 291 11.51 -4.97 -29.77
N GLN A 292 11.29 -3.66 -29.72
CA GLN A 292 10.27 -2.98 -30.51
C GLN A 292 10.55 -3.10 -32.02
N SER A 293 9.54 -3.41 -32.82
CA SER A 293 9.66 -3.51 -34.27
C SER A 293 8.31 -3.29 -34.95
N ASP A 294 8.29 -3.22 -36.30
CA ASP A 294 7.05 -3.12 -37.09
C ASP A 294 6.15 -4.36 -36.93
N GLU A 295 6.73 -5.50 -36.55
CA GLU A 295 6.01 -6.77 -36.42
C GLU A 295 5.57 -7.04 -34.96
N VAL A 296 6.21 -6.38 -33.96
CA VAL A 296 5.94 -6.56 -32.53
C VAL A 296 5.91 -5.21 -31.89
N GLN A 297 4.79 -4.85 -31.29
CA GLN A 297 4.60 -3.61 -30.53
C GLN A 297 4.44 -3.92 -29.05
N TYR A 298 5.27 -3.28 -28.23
CA TYR A 298 5.14 -3.31 -26.76
C TYR A 298 4.55 -2.00 -26.25
N SER A 299 3.73 -2.08 -25.21
CA SER A 299 3.12 -0.92 -24.51
C SER A 299 2.98 -1.21 -23.02
#